data_0c443a9ca4f72924df73e48cff301fbc
#
_entry.id   0c443a9ca4f72924df73e48cff301fbc
#
_cell.length_a   1.000
_cell.length_b   1.000
_cell.length_c   1.000
_cell.angle_alpha   90.00
_cell.angle_beta   90.00
_cell.angle_gamma   90.00
#
_symmetry.space_group_name_H-M   'P 1'
#
loop_
_entity.id
_entity.type
_entity.pdbx_description
1 polymer ?
#
loop_
_entity_poly.entity_id
_entity_poly.type
_entity_poly.pdbx_seq_one_letter_code
_entity_poly.pdbx_strand_id
1 'polypeptide(L)'
;MCSCRKDDELIMKMTTKEYLENANAEMGRKVWEHYGEEAQTKKFVEELSELITALAREDARAIREEMADVEVMIMQFKQGLNIDTLPIMNYKLNRTMARIENEKSK
;
A
#
# COMPACT_ATOMS: atom_id res chain seq x y z
N MET A 1 34.43 3.61 -20.23
CA MET A 1 33.15 4.26 -20.18
C MET A 1 31.98 3.39 -20.62
N CYS A 2 32.20 2.44 -21.47
CA CYS A 2 31.16 1.53 -21.91
C CYS A 2 30.72 0.50 -20.85
N SER A 3 31.57 0.27 -19.85
CA SER A 3 31.24 -0.63 -18.74
C SER A 3 30.16 -0.08 -17.80
N CYS A 4 29.91 1.22 -17.87
CA CYS A 4 28.96 1.88 -16.98
C CYS A 4 27.49 1.58 -17.33
N ARG A 5 27.19 1.18 -18.58
CA ARG A 5 25.81 0.92 -18.98
C ARG A 5 25.17 -0.29 -18.30
N LYS A 6 25.92 -1.39 -18.18
CA LYS A 6 25.43 -2.59 -17.49
C LYS A 6 25.26 -2.34 -16.00
N ASP A 7 26.20 -1.60 -15.42
CA ASP A 7 26.13 -1.24 -14.01
C ASP A 7 24.98 -0.26 -13.76
N ASP A 8 24.78 0.69 -14.69
CA ASP A 8 23.67 1.64 -14.61
C ASP A 8 22.32 0.94 -14.75
N GLU A 9 22.18 -0.02 -15.67
CA GLU A 9 20.97 -0.81 -15.84
C GLU A 9 20.70 -1.66 -14.61
N LEU A 10 21.73 -2.26 -14.03
CA LEU A 10 21.61 -3.07 -12.83
C LEU A 10 21.20 -2.20 -11.64
N ILE A 11 21.83 -1.04 -11.50
CA ILE A 11 21.48 -0.07 -10.46
C ILE A 11 20.05 0.41 -10.64
N MET A 12 19.64 0.71 -11.87
CA MET A 12 18.27 1.11 -12.19
C MET A 12 17.25 0.03 -11.80
N LYS A 13 17.55 -1.23 -12.09
CA LYS A 13 16.68 -2.35 -11.70
C LYS A 13 16.62 -2.53 -10.19
N MET A 14 17.75 -2.38 -9.50
CA MET A 14 17.82 -2.52 -8.06
C MET A 14 17.11 -1.39 -7.32
N THR A 15 17.11 -0.17 -7.89
CA THR A 15 16.58 1.02 -7.24
C THR A 15 15.23 1.47 -7.77
N THR A 16 14.70 0.85 -8.85
CA THR A 16 13.41 1.24 -9.43
C THR A 16 12.30 1.18 -8.39
N LYS A 17 12.25 0.11 -7.62
CA LYS A 17 11.25 -0.04 -6.56
C LYS A 17 11.40 1.05 -5.51
N GLU A 18 12.63 1.27 -5.04
CA GLU A 18 12.91 2.31 -4.05
C GLU A 18 12.58 3.70 -4.57
N TYR A 19 12.92 3.95 -5.85
CA TYR A 19 12.60 5.22 -6.49
C TYR A 19 11.09 5.46 -6.50
N LEU A 20 10.32 4.46 -6.91
CA LEU A 20 8.86 4.55 -6.94
C LEU A 20 8.27 4.73 -5.54
N GLU A 21 8.78 3.98 -4.57
CA GLU A 21 8.34 4.10 -3.18
C GLU A 21 8.59 5.52 -2.64
N ASN A 22 9.77 6.06 -2.90
CA ASN A 22 10.15 7.41 -2.46
C ASN A 22 9.32 8.48 -3.18
N ALA A 23 9.15 8.35 -4.48
CA ALA A 23 8.36 9.29 -5.28
C ALA A 23 6.90 9.29 -4.82
N ASN A 24 6.33 8.10 -4.61
CA ASN A 24 4.96 7.94 -4.14
C ASN A 24 4.79 8.54 -2.73
N ALA A 25 5.76 8.30 -1.85
CA ALA A 25 5.71 8.84 -0.49
C ALA A 25 5.71 10.37 -0.50
N GLU A 26 6.55 10.98 -1.34
CA GLU A 26 6.62 12.43 -1.45
C GLU A 26 5.33 13.02 -2.03
N MET A 27 4.82 12.42 -3.10
CA MET A 27 3.58 12.86 -3.72
C MET A 27 2.39 12.70 -2.77
N GLY A 28 2.33 11.58 -2.06
CA GLY A 28 1.27 11.33 -1.08
C GLY A 28 1.25 12.37 0.03
N ARG A 29 2.44 12.78 0.50
CA ARG A 29 2.55 13.83 1.51
C ARG A 29 1.99 15.16 1.00
N LYS A 30 2.31 15.51 -0.25
CA LYS A 30 1.83 16.74 -0.89
C LYS A 30 0.30 16.73 -1.07
N VAL A 31 -0.25 15.58 -1.45
CA VAL A 31 -1.70 15.41 -1.61
C VAL A 31 -2.40 15.58 -0.25
N TRP A 32 -1.87 14.94 0.78
CA TRP A 32 -2.40 15.06 2.15
C TRP A 32 -2.38 16.51 2.63
N GLU A 33 -1.26 17.20 2.44
CA GLU A 33 -1.13 18.60 2.85
C GLU A 33 -2.09 19.52 2.11
N HIS A 34 -2.32 19.23 0.82
CA HIS A 34 -3.21 20.04 -0.01
C HIS A 34 -4.68 19.89 0.37
N TYR A 35 -5.16 18.66 0.51
CA TYR A 35 -6.58 18.40 0.77
C TYR A 35 -6.93 18.35 2.25
N GLY A 36 -6.04 17.87 3.08
CA GLY A 36 -6.25 17.76 4.52
C GLY A 36 -6.95 16.47 4.96
N GLU A 37 -6.89 16.21 6.25
CA GLU A 37 -7.41 14.98 6.84
C GLU A 37 -8.89 14.75 6.58
N GLU A 38 -9.72 15.79 6.73
CA GLU A 38 -11.17 15.66 6.55
C GLU A 38 -11.55 15.21 5.14
N ALA A 39 -11.00 15.89 4.13
CA ALA A 39 -11.26 15.54 2.73
C ALA A 39 -10.71 14.15 2.39
N GLN A 40 -9.52 13.83 2.88
CA GLN A 40 -8.91 12.53 2.61
C GLN A 40 -9.62 11.39 3.33
N THR A 41 -10.24 11.64 4.48
CA THR A 41 -11.08 10.64 5.15
C THR A 41 -12.28 10.27 4.28
N LYS A 42 -12.95 11.26 3.73
CA LYS A 42 -14.08 11.03 2.81
C LYS A 42 -13.66 10.27 1.57
N LYS A 43 -12.50 10.63 1.01
CA LYS A 43 -11.94 9.98 -0.16
C LYS A 43 -11.60 8.52 0.15
N PHE A 44 -11.03 8.25 1.31
CA PHE A 44 -10.68 6.90 1.73
C PHE A 44 -11.92 6.00 1.83
N VAL A 45 -12.99 6.51 2.45
CA VAL A 45 -14.26 5.77 2.53
C VAL A 45 -14.78 5.44 1.13
N GLU A 46 -14.70 6.39 0.21
CA GLU A 46 -15.11 6.22 -1.18
C GLU A 46 -14.30 5.12 -1.87
N GLU A 47 -12.98 5.16 -1.75
CA GLU A 47 -12.10 4.15 -2.36
C GLU A 47 -12.32 2.76 -1.76
N LEU A 48 -12.57 2.66 -0.45
CA LEU A 48 -12.89 1.40 0.19
C LEU A 48 -14.21 0.83 -0.35
N SER A 49 -15.21 1.68 -0.57
CA SER A 49 -16.49 1.26 -1.14
C SER A 49 -16.32 0.72 -2.55
N GLU A 50 -15.48 1.34 -3.36
CA GLU A 50 -15.19 0.89 -4.72
C GLU A 50 -14.45 -0.45 -4.72
N LEU A 51 -13.52 -0.64 -3.78
CA LEU A 51 -12.83 -1.93 -3.64
C LEU A 51 -13.81 -3.04 -3.23
N ILE A 52 -14.70 -2.75 -2.30
CA ILE A 52 -15.75 -3.72 -1.90
C ILE A 52 -16.57 -4.15 -3.11
N THR A 53 -17.00 -3.18 -3.93
CA THR A 53 -17.77 -3.46 -5.14
C THR A 53 -16.98 -4.32 -6.13
N ALA A 54 -15.70 -3.99 -6.34
CA ALA A 54 -14.84 -4.74 -7.26
C ALA A 54 -14.66 -6.19 -6.79
N LEU A 55 -14.47 -6.40 -5.48
CA LEU A 55 -14.33 -7.73 -4.89
C LEU A 55 -15.63 -8.52 -5.03
N ALA A 56 -16.78 -7.90 -4.77
CA ALA A 56 -18.08 -8.54 -4.88
C ALA A 56 -18.39 -8.98 -6.31
N ARG A 57 -17.91 -8.23 -7.29
CA ARG A 57 -18.10 -8.55 -8.72
C ARG A 57 -17.03 -9.49 -9.27
N GLU A 58 -16.01 -9.79 -8.48
CA GLU A 58 -14.89 -10.65 -8.90
C GLU A 58 -14.20 -10.13 -10.17
N ASP A 59 -14.15 -8.81 -10.34
CA ASP A 59 -13.52 -8.17 -11.48
C ASP A 59 -12.03 -7.94 -11.17
N ALA A 60 -11.17 -8.82 -11.69
CA ALA A 60 -9.74 -8.83 -11.39
C ALA A 60 -9.04 -7.49 -11.73
N ARG A 61 -9.44 -6.87 -12.83
CA ARG A 61 -8.84 -5.58 -13.25
C ARG A 61 -9.25 -4.46 -12.31
N ALA A 62 -10.54 -4.39 -11.99
CA ALA A 62 -11.05 -3.40 -11.05
C ALA A 62 -10.46 -3.59 -9.65
N ILE A 63 -10.32 -4.83 -9.19
CA ILE A 63 -9.70 -5.14 -7.90
C ILE A 63 -8.28 -4.56 -7.83
N ARG A 64 -7.49 -4.76 -8.88
CA ARG A 64 -6.11 -4.24 -8.93
C ARG A 64 -6.08 -2.72 -8.83
N GLU A 65 -6.93 -2.04 -9.60
CA GLU A 65 -6.98 -0.58 -9.63
C GLU A 65 -7.46 -0.03 -8.29
N GLU A 66 -8.53 -0.60 -7.74
CA GLU A 66 -9.08 -0.13 -6.47
C GLU A 66 -8.18 -0.45 -5.29
N MET A 67 -7.44 -1.57 -5.33
CA MET A 67 -6.42 -1.85 -4.31
C MET A 67 -5.34 -0.79 -4.31
N ALA A 68 -4.89 -0.36 -5.50
CA ALA A 68 -3.88 0.70 -5.59
C ALA A 68 -4.41 2.01 -4.99
N ASP A 69 -5.66 2.36 -5.28
CA ASP A 69 -6.28 3.57 -4.72
C ASP A 69 -6.37 3.49 -3.19
N VAL A 70 -6.75 2.35 -2.65
CA VAL A 70 -6.80 2.12 -1.20
C VAL A 70 -5.40 2.20 -0.58
N GLU A 71 -4.40 1.62 -1.24
CA GLU A 71 -3.02 1.68 -0.74
C GLU A 71 -2.48 3.11 -0.71
N VAL A 72 -2.83 3.93 -1.70
CA VAL A 72 -2.49 5.35 -1.72
C VAL A 72 -3.08 6.05 -0.49
N MET A 73 -4.33 5.76 -0.16
CA MET A 73 -4.98 6.35 1.01
C MET A 73 -4.36 5.85 2.32
N ILE A 74 -4.07 4.55 2.42
CA ILE A 74 -3.42 3.98 3.60
C ILE A 74 -2.06 4.66 3.83
N MET A 75 -1.28 4.81 2.78
CA MET A 75 0.03 5.47 2.85
C MET A 75 -0.09 6.90 3.39
N GLN A 76 -1.04 7.68 2.86
CA GLN A 76 -1.26 9.05 3.29
C GLN A 76 -1.66 9.15 4.77
N PHE A 77 -2.56 8.27 5.21
CA PHE A 77 -2.99 8.24 6.61
C PHE A 77 -1.85 7.87 7.55
N LYS A 78 -1.02 6.92 7.15
CA LYS A 78 0.17 6.57 7.94
C LYS A 78 1.11 7.75 8.09
N GLN A 79 1.35 8.46 7.01
CA GLN A 79 2.22 9.64 7.01
C GLN A 79 1.60 10.80 7.79
N GLY A 80 0.37 11.13 7.47
CA GLY A 80 -0.32 12.29 8.02
C GLY A 80 -0.61 12.18 9.52
N LEU A 81 -0.93 10.97 9.98
CA LEU A 81 -1.27 10.72 11.38
C LEU A 81 -0.13 10.03 12.16
N ASN A 82 1.01 9.84 11.50
CA ASN A 82 2.17 9.17 12.09
C ASN A 82 1.81 7.80 12.67
N ILE A 83 1.14 6.98 11.87
CA ILE A 83 0.70 5.64 12.25
C ILE A 83 1.67 4.59 11.71
N ASP A 84 2.17 3.72 12.58
CA ASP A 84 2.96 2.55 12.20
C ASP A 84 2.14 1.30 12.48
N THR A 85 1.70 0.62 11.42
CA THR A 85 0.88 -0.58 11.54
C THR A 85 1.69 -1.89 11.56
N LEU A 86 3.01 -1.81 11.32
CA LEU A 86 3.84 -3.00 11.16
C LEU A 86 3.79 -3.96 12.36
N PRO A 87 3.98 -3.48 13.62
CA PRO A 87 3.89 -4.38 14.78
C PRO A 87 2.51 -4.99 14.97
N ILE A 88 1.47 -4.23 14.68
CA ILE A 88 0.09 -4.70 14.82
C ILE A 88 -0.21 -5.77 13.77
N MET A 89 0.24 -5.57 12.53
CA MET A 89 0.11 -6.55 11.46
C MET A 89 0.79 -7.87 11.85
N ASN A 90 2.00 -7.78 12.38
CA ASN A 90 2.75 -8.96 12.81
C ASN A 90 2.00 -9.72 13.90
N TYR A 91 1.50 -9.01 14.90
CA TYR A 91 0.71 -9.63 15.97
C TYR A 91 -0.53 -10.35 15.41
N LYS A 92 -1.26 -9.69 14.52
CA LYS A 92 -2.47 -10.27 13.93
C LYS A 92 -2.18 -11.51 13.09
N LEU A 93 -1.09 -11.49 12.33
CA LEU A 93 -0.69 -12.64 11.51
C LEU A 93 -0.24 -13.81 12.37
N ASN A 94 0.51 -13.56 13.44
CA ASN A 94 0.90 -14.60 14.38
C ASN A 94 -0.33 -15.24 15.03
N ARG A 95 -1.31 -14.44 15.41
CA ARG A 95 -2.57 -14.94 15.97
C ARG A 95 -3.30 -15.84 14.97
N THR A 96 -3.34 -15.45 13.71
CA THR A 96 -3.97 -16.25 12.65
C THR A 96 -3.21 -17.55 12.43
N MET A 97 -1.88 -17.51 12.44
CA MET A 97 -1.06 -18.70 12.31
C MET A 97 -1.32 -19.69 13.46
N ALA A 98 -1.48 -19.19 14.68
CA ALA A 98 -1.81 -20.03 15.82
C ALA A 98 -3.18 -20.71 15.66
N ARG A 99 -4.16 -20.00 15.08
CA ARG A 99 -5.48 -20.58 14.79
C ARG A 99 -5.39 -21.69 13.75
N ILE A 100 -4.60 -21.48 12.69
CA ILE A 100 -4.39 -22.48 11.65
C ILE A 100 -3.76 -23.75 12.24
N GLU A 101 -2.74 -23.60 13.07
CA GLU A 101 -2.11 -24.74 13.73
C GLU A 101 -3.09 -25.50 14.63
N ASN A 102 -3.92 -24.78 15.36
CA ASN A 102 -4.96 -25.38 16.20
C ASN A 102 -6.01 -26.12 15.36
N GLU A 103 -6.40 -25.57 14.21
CA GLU A 103 -7.32 -26.22 13.28
C GLU A 103 -6.74 -27.51 12.72
N LYS A 104 -5.45 -27.53 12.39
CA LYS A 104 -4.77 -28.71 11.86
C LYS A 104 -4.67 -29.86 12.87
N SER A 105 -4.59 -29.53 14.17
CA SER A 105 -4.46 -30.54 15.21
C SER A 105 -5.79 -31.17 15.63
N LYS A 106 -6.90 -30.73 15.04
CA LYS A 106 -8.20 -31.35 15.19
C LYS A 106 -8.44 -32.34 14.04
#